data_e3c16cc5aa73d2c64d31d2cf833991d1
#
_entry.id   e3c16cc5aa73d2c64d31d2cf833991d1
#
_cell.length_a   1.000
_cell.length_b   1.000
_cell.length_c   1.000
_cell.angle_alpha   90.00
_cell.angle_beta   90.00
_cell.angle_gamma   90.00
#
_symmetry.space_group_name_H-M   'P 1'
#
loop_
_entity.id
_entity.type
_entity.pdbx_description
1 polymer ?
#
loop_
_entity_poly.entity_id
_entity_poly.type
_entity_poly.pdbx_seq_one_letter_code
_entity_poly.pdbx_strand_id
1 'polypeptide(L)'
;IIAGLLGANRMLGDVLNTQELLTLATAIEGHPDNVAPALLGGLTSSVFEDGVVYSVKRDVDQSLCFAAIVPDYKLLTEAARAALPKQVAHKDAVYNLSRAALVPAAFCEGRHDLLGIATEDKLHQPYRMPLMPGSKEVFDMARLCGAKAVYVSGAGSTVMAVAEKA
;
A
#
# COMPACT_ATOMS: atom_id res chain seq x y z
N ILE A 1 -11.69 8.59 -8.21
CA ILE A 1 -11.94 7.67 -9.33
C ILE A 1 -13.03 6.67 -8.95
N ILE A 2 -12.84 5.76 -7.98
CA ILE A 2 -13.78 4.67 -7.65
C ILE A 2 -15.18 5.19 -7.33
N ALA A 3 -15.33 6.18 -6.45
CA ALA A 3 -16.65 6.72 -6.08
C ALA A 3 -17.40 7.30 -7.32
N GLY A 4 -16.66 8.00 -8.20
CA GLY A 4 -17.24 8.54 -9.43
C GLY A 4 -17.69 7.44 -10.40
N LEU A 5 -16.87 6.40 -10.59
CA LEU A 5 -17.21 5.27 -11.45
C LEU A 5 -18.40 4.46 -10.92
N LEU A 6 -18.43 4.17 -9.62
CA LEU A 6 -19.57 3.49 -8.99
C LEU A 6 -20.85 4.31 -9.11
N GLY A 7 -20.79 5.62 -8.87
CA GLY A 7 -21.94 6.51 -9.02
C GLY A 7 -22.46 6.54 -10.44
N ALA A 8 -21.57 6.71 -11.44
CA ALA A 8 -21.94 6.70 -12.84
C ALA A 8 -22.52 5.34 -13.27
N ASN A 9 -21.88 4.24 -12.87
CA ASN A 9 -22.37 2.89 -13.18
C ASN A 9 -23.79 2.68 -12.61
N ARG A 10 -24.01 3.09 -11.37
CA ARG A 10 -25.32 3.01 -10.72
C ARG A 10 -26.38 3.82 -11.46
N MET A 11 -26.05 5.04 -11.90
CA MET A 11 -26.96 5.90 -12.67
C MET A 11 -27.31 5.31 -14.05
N LEU A 12 -26.42 4.52 -14.63
CA LEU A 12 -26.61 3.85 -15.93
C LEU A 12 -27.27 2.46 -15.79
N GLY A 13 -27.63 2.03 -14.59
CA GLY A 13 -28.30 0.75 -14.34
C GLY A 13 -27.34 -0.41 -14.14
N ASP A 14 -26.14 -0.16 -13.58
CA ASP A 14 -25.12 -1.15 -13.25
C ASP A 14 -24.66 -1.98 -14.47
N VAL A 15 -24.35 -1.28 -15.56
CA VAL A 15 -23.96 -1.88 -16.85
C VAL A 15 -22.58 -2.55 -16.82
N LEU A 16 -21.70 -2.14 -15.88
CA LEU A 16 -20.37 -2.73 -15.72
C LEU A 16 -20.33 -3.59 -14.45
N ASN A 17 -19.74 -4.76 -14.57
CA ASN A 17 -19.44 -5.60 -13.41
C ASN A 17 -18.19 -5.12 -12.65
N THR A 18 -17.90 -5.72 -11.49
CA THR A 18 -16.78 -5.32 -10.61
C THR A 18 -15.42 -5.40 -11.32
N GLN A 19 -15.21 -6.42 -12.14
CA GLN A 19 -13.94 -6.61 -12.88
C GLN A 19 -13.76 -5.53 -13.95
N GLU A 20 -14.82 -5.18 -14.66
CA GLU A 20 -14.81 -4.12 -15.67
C GLU A 20 -14.58 -2.75 -15.02
N LEU A 21 -15.23 -2.49 -13.87
CA LEU A 21 -15.00 -1.27 -13.09
C LEU A 21 -13.56 -1.17 -12.61
N LEU A 22 -12.98 -2.28 -12.13
CA LEU A 22 -11.59 -2.32 -11.67
C LEU A 22 -10.62 -2.05 -12.83
N THR A 23 -10.84 -2.68 -13.97
CA THR A 23 -10.03 -2.48 -15.17
C THR A 23 -10.10 -1.03 -15.66
N LEU A 24 -11.30 -0.46 -15.73
CA LEU A 24 -11.50 0.93 -16.13
C LEU A 24 -10.86 1.91 -15.14
N ALA A 25 -11.05 1.68 -13.84
CA ALA A 25 -10.43 2.49 -12.80
C ALA A 25 -8.90 2.47 -12.88
N THR A 26 -8.33 1.28 -13.14
CA THR A 26 -6.88 1.11 -13.29
C THR A 26 -6.35 1.79 -14.55
N ALA A 27 -7.10 1.73 -15.66
CA ALA A 27 -6.72 2.44 -16.88
C ALA A 27 -6.68 3.97 -16.69
N ILE A 28 -7.57 4.52 -15.85
CA ILE A 28 -7.60 5.95 -15.52
C ILE A 28 -6.45 6.32 -14.55
N GLU A 29 -6.19 5.49 -13.54
CA GLU A 29 -5.16 5.75 -12.50
C GLU A 29 -3.75 5.44 -13.00
N GLY A 30 -3.61 4.47 -13.90
CA GLY A 30 -2.35 3.95 -14.42
C GLY A 30 -1.81 2.71 -13.68
N HIS A 31 -2.35 2.38 -12.50
CA HIS A 31 -1.94 1.22 -11.70
C HIS A 31 -3.05 0.80 -10.71
N PRO A 32 -3.14 -0.51 -10.33
CA PRO A 32 -4.24 -1.04 -9.51
C PRO A 32 -4.08 -0.85 -8.01
N ASP A 33 -2.91 -0.47 -7.51
CA ASP A 33 -2.52 -0.55 -6.09
C ASP A 33 -3.42 0.23 -5.12
N ASN A 34 -4.01 1.34 -5.56
CA ASN A 34 -4.97 2.13 -4.78
C ASN A 34 -6.42 1.85 -5.17
N VAL A 35 -6.70 1.63 -6.46
CA VAL A 35 -8.08 1.46 -6.93
C VAL A 35 -8.63 0.07 -6.59
N ALA A 36 -7.78 -0.97 -6.57
CA ALA A 36 -8.22 -2.30 -6.21
C ALA A 36 -8.68 -2.38 -4.74
N PRO A 37 -7.90 -1.95 -3.73
CA PRO A 37 -8.40 -1.98 -2.35
C PRO A 37 -9.54 -0.99 -2.10
N ALA A 38 -9.62 0.13 -2.83
CA ALA A 38 -10.73 1.06 -2.72
C ALA A 38 -12.05 0.46 -3.24
N LEU A 39 -12.01 -0.40 -4.26
CA LEU A 39 -13.17 -1.06 -4.82
C LEU A 39 -13.55 -2.33 -4.06
N LEU A 40 -12.56 -3.17 -3.75
CA LEU A 40 -12.75 -4.53 -3.23
C LEU A 40 -12.72 -4.59 -1.70
N GLY A 41 -12.03 -3.64 -1.06
CA GLY A 41 -11.73 -3.68 0.38
C GLY A 41 -10.63 -4.70 0.72
N GLY A 42 -10.28 -4.79 2.01
CA GLY A 42 -9.29 -5.74 2.53
C GLY A 42 -7.87 -5.48 2.03
N LEU A 43 -7.04 -6.52 2.08
CA LEU A 43 -5.72 -6.53 1.47
C LEU A 43 -5.83 -7.10 0.06
N THR A 44 -5.41 -6.33 -0.94
CA THR A 44 -5.43 -6.76 -2.34
C THR A 44 -4.03 -6.97 -2.87
N SER A 45 -3.85 -8.08 -3.59
CA SER A 45 -2.66 -8.34 -4.41
C SER A 45 -3.07 -8.29 -5.87
N SER A 46 -2.50 -7.37 -6.64
CA SER A 46 -2.98 -7.11 -8.00
C SER A 46 -1.82 -7.03 -8.99
N VAL A 47 -2.07 -7.52 -10.21
CA VAL A 47 -1.21 -7.38 -11.38
C VAL A 47 -2.05 -6.74 -12.49
N PHE A 48 -1.47 -5.80 -13.22
CA PHE A 48 -2.05 -5.22 -14.41
C PHE A 48 -1.21 -5.62 -15.62
N GLU A 49 -1.78 -6.41 -16.50
CA GLU A 49 -1.10 -6.96 -17.67
C GLU A 49 -2.08 -7.00 -18.85
N ASP A 50 -1.63 -6.61 -20.01
CA ASP A 50 -2.39 -6.60 -21.28
C ASP A 50 -3.78 -5.94 -21.17
N GLY A 51 -3.86 -4.85 -20.40
CA GLY A 51 -5.11 -4.10 -20.21
C GLY A 51 -6.10 -4.75 -19.23
N VAL A 52 -5.73 -5.84 -18.57
CA VAL A 52 -6.55 -6.57 -17.60
C VAL A 52 -5.92 -6.51 -16.21
N VAL A 53 -6.74 -6.33 -15.17
CA VAL A 53 -6.32 -6.40 -13.77
C VAL A 53 -6.63 -7.79 -13.22
N TYR A 54 -5.61 -8.47 -12.74
CA TYR A 54 -5.75 -9.70 -11.95
C TYR A 54 -5.62 -9.33 -10.48
N SER A 55 -6.63 -9.58 -9.68
CA SER A 55 -6.63 -9.17 -8.26
C SER A 55 -7.16 -10.27 -7.36
N VAL A 56 -6.47 -10.47 -6.24
CA VAL A 56 -6.92 -11.33 -5.15
C VAL A 56 -7.13 -10.46 -3.92
N LYS A 57 -8.33 -10.54 -3.34
CA LYS A 57 -8.66 -9.93 -2.05
C LYS A 57 -8.50 -10.95 -0.93
N ARG A 58 -7.98 -10.50 0.21
CA ARG A 58 -7.95 -11.22 1.48
C ARG A 58 -8.48 -10.32 2.60
N ASP A 59 -9.13 -10.91 3.57
CA ASP A 59 -9.54 -10.17 4.77
C ASP A 59 -8.34 -10.01 5.70
N VAL A 60 -8.18 -8.81 6.22
CA VAL A 60 -7.14 -8.49 7.20
C VAL A 60 -7.58 -8.99 8.57
N ASP A 61 -6.65 -9.52 9.35
CA ASP A 61 -6.91 -9.97 10.72
C ASP A 61 -7.55 -8.85 11.55
N GLN A 62 -8.70 -9.15 12.13
CA GLN A 62 -9.52 -8.19 12.86
C GLN A 62 -8.90 -7.72 14.18
N SER A 63 -7.89 -8.41 14.69
CA SER A 63 -7.13 -8.00 15.88
C SER A 63 -6.14 -6.87 15.59
N LEU A 64 -5.87 -6.56 14.31
CA LEU A 64 -5.00 -5.45 13.94
C LEU A 64 -5.73 -4.11 13.97
N CYS A 65 -5.00 -3.08 14.35
CA CYS A 65 -5.39 -1.68 14.20
C CYS A 65 -4.33 -0.92 13.42
N PHE A 66 -4.78 0.12 12.71
CA PHE A 66 -3.97 0.93 11.82
C PHE A 66 -4.04 2.38 12.25
N ALA A 67 -2.89 3.04 12.35
CA ALA A 67 -2.78 4.46 12.56
C ALA A 67 -2.11 5.11 11.34
N ALA A 68 -2.81 6.06 10.71
CA ALA A 68 -2.25 6.90 9.65
C ALA A 68 -1.72 8.20 10.27
N ILE A 69 -0.42 8.41 10.15
CA ILE A 69 0.26 9.61 10.63
C ILE A 69 0.49 10.50 9.40
N VAL A 70 -0.35 11.54 9.30
CA VAL A 70 -0.36 12.45 8.16
C VAL A 70 0.36 13.74 8.56
N PRO A 71 1.52 14.05 7.96
CA PRO A 71 2.21 15.31 8.25
C PRO A 71 1.48 16.51 7.63
N ASP A 72 1.76 17.69 8.12
CA ASP A 72 1.19 18.97 7.65
C ASP A 72 1.84 19.54 6.38
N TYR A 73 2.90 18.89 5.90
CA TYR A 73 3.55 19.24 4.62
C TYR A 73 3.12 18.31 3.48
N LYS A 74 3.23 18.81 2.25
CA LYS A 74 2.92 18.04 1.04
C LYS A 74 4.20 17.49 0.41
N LEU A 75 4.22 16.21 0.10
CA LEU A 75 5.20 15.60 -0.79
C LEU A 75 4.50 15.30 -2.13
N LEU A 76 4.96 15.93 -3.19
CA LEU A 76 4.42 15.68 -4.53
C LEU A 76 4.79 14.25 -4.96
N THR A 77 3.82 13.49 -5.45
CA THR A 77 4.03 12.11 -5.92
C THR A 77 5.10 12.03 -7.00
N GLU A 78 5.17 13.04 -7.88
CA GLU A 78 6.19 13.14 -8.91
C GLU A 78 7.60 13.25 -8.31
N ALA A 79 7.80 14.09 -7.30
CA ALA A 79 9.08 14.21 -6.59
C ALA A 79 9.45 12.92 -5.87
N ALA A 80 8.49 12.26 -5.21
CA ALA A 80 8.69 10.97 -4.56
C ALA A 80 9.04 9.84 -5.55
N ARG A 81 8.51 9.89 -6.78
CA ARG A 81 8.86 8.95 -7.85
C ARG A 81 10.23 9.27 -8.46
N ALA A 82 10.55 10.54 -8.65
CA ALA A 82 11.84 10.97 -9.19
C ALA A 82 13.03 10.63 -8.27
N ALA A 83 12.80 10.47 -6.96
CA ALA A 83 13.81 10.05 -6.00
C ALA A 83 14.21 8.57 -6.12
N LEU A 84 13.42 7.75 -6.83
CA LEU A 84 13.70 6.32 -6.96
C LEU A 84 14.84 6.08 -7.96
N PRO A 85 15.75 5.11 -7.66
CA PRO A 85 16.82 4.76 -8.57
C PRO A 85 16.26 4.08 -9.84
N LYS A 86 16.88 4.34 -10.98
CA LYS A 86 16.52 3.67 -12.25
C LYS A 86 16.89 2.19 -12.29
N GLN A 87 17.82 1.77 -11.45
CA GLN A 87 18.30 0.40 -11.33
C GLN A 87 18.53 0.07 -9.86
N VAL A 88 18.28 -1.18 -9.48
CA VAL A 88 18.50 -1.68 -8.13
C VAL A 88 19.40 -2.91 -8.17
N ALA A 89 20.16 -3.15 -7.10
CA ALA A 89 20.95 -4.35 -6.99
C ALA A 89 20.05 -5.59 -6.91
N HIS A 90 20.40 -6.67 -7.59
CA HIS A 90 19.62 -7.92 -7.58
C HIS A 90 19.31 -8.43 -6.16
N LYS A 91 20.29 -8.32 -5.23
CA LYS A 91 20.08 -8.68 -3.82
C LYS A 91 18.96 -7.87 -3.13
N ASP A 92 18.79 -6.59 -3.50
CA ASP A 92 17.75 -5.73 -2.91
C ASP A 92 16.38 -6.02 -3.55
N ALA A 93 16.34 -6.40 -4.82
CA ALA A 93 15.11 -6.93 -5.44
C ALA A 93 14.66 -8.24 -4.77
N VAL A 94 15.57 -9.20 -4.56
CA VAL A 94 15.28 -10.46 -3.84
C VAL A 94 14.83 -10.17 -2.40
N TYR A 95 15.47 -9.22 -1.72
CA TYR A 95 15.09 -8.79 -0.37
C TYR A 95 13.62 -8.32 -0.33
N ASN A 96 13.20 -7.47 -1.25
CA ASN A 96 11.81 -6.97 -1.30
C ASN A 96 10.82 -8.05 -1.73
N LEU A 97 11.14 -8.87 -2.73
CA LEU A 97 10.25 -9.95 -3.17
C LEU A 97 9.94 -10.95 -2.04
N SER A 98 10.96 -11.34 -1.27
CA SER A 98 10.77 -12.26 -0.15
C SER A 98 9.87 -11.65 0.94
N ARG A 99 9.98 -10.36 1.20
CA ARG A 99 9.12 -9.65 2.16
C ARG A 99 7.70 -9.46 1.63
N ALA A 100 7.55 -9.09 0.38
CA ALA A 100 6.24 -8.98 -0.26
C ALA A 100 5.45 -10.30 -0.17
N ALA A 101 6.14 -11.44 -0.29
CA ALA A 101 5.53 -12.77 -0.14
C ALA A 101 5.03 -13.05 1.30
N LEU A 102 5.63 -12.41 2.32
CA LEU A 102 5.21 -12.57 3.72
C LEU A 102 4.03 -11.66 4.10
N VAL A 103 3.78 -10.58 3.34
CA VAL A 103 2.72 -9.61 3.68
C VAL A 103 1.36 -10.27 3.88
N PRO A 104 0.85 -11.17 2.99
CA PRO A 104 -0.43 -11.81 3.22
C PRO A 104 -0.49 -12.63 4.52
N ALA A 105 0.54 -13.40 4.83
CA ALA A 105 0.61 -14.17 6.07
C ALA A 105 0.64 -13.25 7.30
N ALA A 106 1.41 -12.18 7.26
CA ALA A 106 1.54 -11.24 8.36
C ALA A 106 0.22 -10.51 8.67
N PHE A 107 -0.51 -10.08 7.62
CA PHE A 107 -1.72 -9.27 7.79
C PHE A 107 -3.02 -10.07 7.85
N CYS A 108 -3.07 -11.26 7.25
CA CYS A 108 -4.33 -12.00 7.05
C CYS A 108 -4.39 -13.35 7.79
N GLU A 109 -3.25 -13.91 8.19
CA GLU A 109 -3.17 -15.26 8.79
C GLU A 109 -2.72 -15.22 10.26
N GLY A 110 -2.77 -14.05 10.90
CA GLY A 110 -2.43 -13.87 12.32
C GLY A 110 -0.92 -13.98 12.63
N ARG A 111 -0.04 -13.91 11.62
CA ARG A 111 1.41 -13.95 11.82
C ARG A 111 1.97 -12.55 12.11
N HIS A 112 1.44 -11.95 13.19
CA HIS A 112 1.80 -10.58 13.59
C HIS A 112 3.27 -10.44 13.98
N ASP A 113 3.93 -11.53 14.35
CA ASP A 113 5.37 -11.63 14.56
C ASP A 113 6.19 -11.27 13.30
N LEU A 114 5.59 -11.43 12.11
CA LEU A 114 6.22 -11.13 10.84
C LEU A 114 5.97 -9.70 10.32
N LEU A 115 5.05 -8.94 10.93
CA LEU A 115 4.66 -7.60 10.44
C LEU A 115 5.88 -6.68 10.26
N GLY A 116 6.77 -6.64 11.24
CA GLY A 116 7.96 -5.81 11.19
C GLY A 116 8.86 -6.15 10.00
N ILE A 117 9.18 -7.44 9.83
CA ILE A 117 10.07 -7.88 8.76
C ILE A 117 9.39 -7.82 7.37
N ALA A 118 8.10 -8.11 7.30
CA ALA A 118 7.34 -8.09 6.03
C ALA A 118 7.20 -6.68 5.44
N THR A 119 7.27 -5.64 6.27
CA THR A 119 7.15 -4.24 5.85
C THR A 119 8.48 -3.51 5.68
N GLU A 120 9.60 -4.20 5.87
CA GLU A 120 10.92 -3.67 5.52
C GLU A 120 11.07 -3.51 4.01
N ASP A 121 11.78 -2.47 3.59
CA ASP A 121 11.95 -2.13 2.19
C ASP A 121 13.33 -1.57 1.86
N LYS A 122 13.83 -1.90 0.70
CA LYS A 122 15.06 -1.39 0.12
C LYS A 122 14.88 -0.74 -1.26
N LEU A 123 13.65 -0.71 -1.78
CA LEU A 123 13.37 -0.23 -3.13
C LEU A 123 12.79 1.17 -3.17
N HIS A 124 12.11 1.62 -2.11
CA HIS A 124 11.51 2.96 -2.12
C HIS A 124 11.70 3.75 -0.83
N GLN A 125 11.47 3.17 0.36
CA GLN A 125 11.54 3.90 1.63
C GLN A 125 12.88 4.61 1.85
N PRO A 126 14.05 3.95 1.64
CA PRO A 126 15.35 4.61 1.83
C PRO A 126 15.56 5.85 0.97
N TYR A 127 14.92 5.90 -0.20
CA TYR A 127 15.02 7.01 -1.14
C TYR A 127 13.99 8.12 -0.89
N ARG A 128 12.82 7.76 -0.34
CA ARG A 128 11.73 8.71 -0.06
C ARG A 128 11.82 9.36 1.30
N MET A 129 12.28 8.62 2.34
CA MET A 129 12.39 9.14 3.70
C MET A 129 13.24 10.42 3.81
N PRO A 130 14.34 10.62 3.05
CA PRO A 130 15.06 11.89 3.05
C PRO A 130 14.24 13.09 2.59
N LEU A 131 13.15 12.87 1.83
CA LEU A 131 12.21 13.91 1.40
C LEU A 131 11.08 14.14 2.41
N MET A 132 11.08 13.41 3.53
CA MET A 132 10.03 13.39 4.54
C MET A 132 10.60 13.82 5.90
N PRO A 133 10.70 15.15 6.18
CA PRO A 133 11.20 15.65 7.45
C PRO A 133 10.47 15.03 8.64
N GLY A 134 11.19 14.59 9.67
CA GLY A 134 10.63 13.97 10.86
C GLY A 134 10.20 12.50 10.68
N SER A 135 10.32 11.92 9.49
CA SER A 135 9.87 10.54 9.25
C SER A 135 10.60 9.51 10.12
N LYS A 136 11.91 9.70 10.33
CA LYS A 136 12.70 8.79 11.17
C LYS A 136 12.21 8.82 12.61
N GLU A 137 12.00 10.00 13.17
CA GLU A 137 11.48 10.22 14.53
C GLU A 137 10.08 9.60 14.68
N VAL A 138 9.22 9.72 13.66
CA VAL A 138 7.89 9.09 13.64
C VAL A 138 8.01 7.58 13.65
N PHE A 139 8.89 6.98 12.85
CA PHE A 139 9.14 5.55 12.84
C PHE A 139 9.62 5.04 14.20
N ASP A 140 10.59 5.72 14.80
CA ASP A 140 11.16 5.34 16.09
C ASP A 140 10.10 5.48 17.22
N MET A 141 9.33 6.56 17.22
CA MET A 141 8.27 6.78 18.22
C MET A 141 7.14 5.75 18.08
N ALA A 142 6.68 5.46 16.86
CA ALA A 142 5.64 4.45 16.64
C ALA A 142 6.07 3.06 17.16
N ARG A 143 7.33 2.68 16.93
CA ARG A 143 7.89 1.42 17.48
C ARG A 143 7.95 1.44 19.00
N LEU A 144 8.37 2.55 19.62
CA LEU A 144 8.37 2.72 21.07
C LEU A 144 6.96 2.62 21.67
N CYS A 145 5.95 3.08 20.94
CA CYS A 145 4.54 2.93 21.30
C CYS A 145 3.96 1.53 21.05
N GLY A 146 4.77 0.57 20.61
CA GLY A 146 4.36 -0.83 20.44
C GLY A 146 3.86 -1.20 19.04
N ALA A 147 4.06 -0.34 18.05
CA ALA A 147 3.73 -0.70 16.67
C ALA A 147 4.57 -1.90 16.21
N LYS A 148 3.90 -2.91 15.68
CA LYS A 148 4.50 -4.13 15.11
C LYS A 148 5.11 -3.89 13.73
N ALA A 149 4.53 -2.95 12.98
CA ALA A 149 5.05 -2.48 11.70
C ALA A 149 4.90 -0.96 11.57
N VAL A 150 5.85 -0.34 10.89
CA VAL A 150 5.81 1.08 10.51
C VAL A 150 6.37 1.18 9.11
N TYR A 151 5.63 1.82 8.20
CA TYR A 151 6.04 1.96 6.81
C TYR A 151 5.45 3.20 6.15
N VAL A 152 6.05 3.63 5.05
CA VAL A 152 5.54 4.75 4.24
C VAL A 152 4.34 4.29 3.43
N SER A 153 3.22 4.98 3.53
CA SER A 153 2.02 4.71 2.74
C SER A 153 2.19 5.20 1.30
N GLY A 154 2.25 4.28 0.36
CA GLY A 154 2.39 4.60 -1.07
C GLY A 154 3.63 5.45 -1.36
N ALA A 155 3.44 6.60 -2.00
CA ALA A 155 4.52 7.54 -2.30
C ALA A 155 4.97 8.38 -1.07
N GLY A 156 4.24 8.35 0.02
CA GLY A 156 4.36 9.26 1.16
C GLY A 156 3.46 10.48 0.92
N SER A 157 3.44 11.47 1.79
CA SER A 157 4.18 11.69 3.03
C SER A 157 3.61 10.92 4.24
N THR A 158 2.45 10.29 4.11
CA THR A 158 1.80 9.54 5.20
C THR A 158 2.64 8.34 5.62
N VAL A 159 2.77 8.15 6.93
CA VAL A 159 3.35 6.96 7.55
C VAL A 159 2.23 6.13 8.17
N MET A 160 2.26 4.83 7.93
CA MET A 160 1.35 3.88 8.58
C MET A 160 2.05 3.16 9.72
N ALA A 161 1.37 3.09 10.85
CA ALA A 161 1.75 2.22 11.96
C ALA A 161 0.67 1.15 12.16
N VAL A 162 1.09 -0.07 12.46
CA VAL A 162 0.19 -1.22 12.67
C VAL A 162 0.48 -1.80 14.04
N ALA A 163 -0.56 -2.02 14.83
CA ALA A 163 -0.48 -2.63 16.15
C ALA A 163 -1.59 -3.66 16.35
N GLU A 164 -1.47 -4.49 17.36
CA GLU A 164 -2.57 -5.32 17.85
C GLU A 164 -3.53 -4.47 18.69
N LYS A 165 -4.81 -4.76 18.58
CA LYS A 165 -5.82 -4.17 19.48
C LYS A 165 -5.57 -4.64 20.91
N ALA A 166 -5.76 -3.74 21.87
CA ALA A 166 -5.68 -4.05 23.29
C ALA A 166 -6.84 -4.96 23.74
#